data_c225c836082f1e6767e63baaf0964bd9
#
_entry.id   c225c836082f1e6767e63baaf0964bd9
#
_cell.length_a   1.000
_cell.length_b   1.000
_cell.length_c   1.000
_cell.angle_alpha   90.00
_cell.angle_beta   90.00
_cell.angle_gamma   90.00
#
_symmetry.space_group_name_H-M   'P 1'
#
loop_
_entity.id
_entity.type
_entity.pdbx_description
1 polymer ?
#
loop_
_entity_poly.entity_id
_entity_poly.type
_entity_poly.pdbx_seq_one_letter_code
_entity_poly.pdbx_strand_id
1 'polypeptide(L)'
;MTDTVFLQLYNDSVDLNEVVVKGKRTPVANSRWSDMSPVELVTVGGANGDLYQALQTLPGTQVQGESGRLLVRGGSSDETQTYIDGMHVLNPYTATGINSPARGRYSTFMFSGVNLESGGAPLEYGDALSAVLPLETKDKSPINKLGINASTVGFGGGGTRAFDKGSLSVNLDYQDLCVYDHIYSGRTDFEDPYRMMTGSAQFRYHPDDATLFKIYG
;
A
#
# COMPACT_ATOMS: atom_id res chain seq x y z
N MET A 1 -32.89 -30.51 -59.18
CA MET A 1 -33.11 -30.58 -57.72
C MET A 1 -32.20 -29.57 -57.06
N THR A 2 -32.75 -28.45 -56.66
CA THR A 2 -31.99 -27.39 -55.96
C THR A 2 -32.26 -27.56 -54.44
N ASP A 3 -31.27 -28.05 -53.74
CA ASP A 3 -31.35 -28.14 -52.30
C ASP A 3 -31.13 -26.74 -51.67
N THR A 4 -32.12 -26.30 -50.91
CA THR A 4 -32.06 -25.02 -50.17
C THR A 4 -31.69 -25.33 -48.74
N VAL A 5 -30.47 -24.91 -48.33
CA VAL A 5 -29.99 -25.03 -46.95
C VAL A 5 -30.40 -23.78 -46.18
N PHE A 6 -31.25 -23.95 -45.18
CA PHE A 6 -31.58 -22.87 -44.22
C PHE A 6 -30.56 -22.86 -43.08
N LEU A 7 -29.73 -21.83 -43.03
CA LEU A 7 -28.83 -21.55 -41.90
C LEU A 7 -29.59 -20.62 -40.94
N GLN A 8 -29.94 -21.14 -39.77
CA GLN A 8 -30.50 -20.36 -38.68
C GLN A 8 -29.34 -19.93 -37.75
N LEU A 9 -28.96 -18.65 -37.82
CA LEU A 9 -28.00 -18.06 -36.92
C LEU A 9 -28.69 -17.76 -35.59
N TYR A 10 -28.29 -18.47 -34.55
CA TYR A 10 -28.63 -18.11 -33.17
C TYR A 10 -27.72 -16.96 -32.72
N ASN A 11 -28.34 -15.84 -32.40
CA ASN A 11 -27.61 -14.73 -31.76
C ASN A 11 -27.52 -15.02 -30.27
N ASP A 12 -26.43 -15.67 -29.85
CA ASP A 12 -26.12 -15.90 -28.45
C ASP A 12 -25.43 -14.63 -27.94
N SER A 13 -26.22 -13.59 -27.67
CA SER A 13 -25.74 -12.40 -26.99
C SER A 13 -25.58 -12.74 -25.53
N VAL A 14 -24.36 -13.03 -25.10
CA VAL A 14 -23.99 -13.03 -23.67
C VAL A 14 -24.03 -11.58 -23.22
N ASP A 15 -25.07 -11.21 -22.48
CA ASP A 15 -25.12 -9.97 -21.74
C ASP A 15 -23.97 -10.00 -20.70
N LEU A 16 -22.86 -9.38 -21.04
CA LEU A 16 -21.81 -9.07 -20.09
C LEU A 16 -22.40 -8.03 -19.14
N ASN A 17 -22.67 -8.44 -17.90
CA ASN A 17 -23.02 -7.51 -16.84
C ASN A 17 -21.97 -6.40 -16.83
N GLU A 18 -22.43 -5.18 -17.05
CA GLU A 18 -21.60 -3.98 -17.00
C GLU A 18 -20.83 -3.96 -15.70
N VAL A 19 -19.51 -4.10 -15.76
CA VAL A 19 -18.64 -3.90 -14.62
C VAL A 19 -18.55 -2.40 -14.40
N VAL A 20 -19.47 -1.86 -13.62
CA VAL A 20 -19.41 -0.47 -13.17
C VAL A 20 -18.28 -0.36 -12.17
N VAL A 21 -17.09 -0.03 -12.64
CA VAL A 21 -16.00 0.44 -11.80
C VAL A 21 -16.40 1.82 -11.28
N LYS A 22 -17.08 1.85 -10.14
CA LYS A 22 -17.26 3.09 -9.39
C LYS A 22 -15.92 3.48 -8.79
N GLY A 23 -15.11 4.20 -9.55
CA GLY A 23 -14.02 4.96 -8.96
C GLY A 23 -14.63 5.90 -7.91
N LYS A 24 -14.21 5.81 -6.65
CA LYS A 24 -14.51 6.86 -5.67
C LYS A 24 -13.96 8.15 -6.26
N ARG A 25 -14.85 9.03 -6.72
CA ARG A 25 -14.46 10.39 -7.04
C ARG A 25 -14.08 11.05 -5.73
N THR A 26 -12.79 11.22 -5.52
CA THR A 26 -12.33 12.21 -4.55
C THR A 26 -12.93 13.56 -4.97
N PRO A 27 -13.61 14.30 -4.09
CA PRO A 27 -14.43 15.46 -4.48
C PRO A 27 -13.65 16.64 -5.07
N VAL A 28 -12.34 16.58 -5.13
CA VAL A 28 -11.52 17.69 -5.58
C VAL A 28 -10.68 17.26 -6.77
N ALA A 29 -11.19 17.55 -7.96
CA ALA A 29 -10.43 17.48 -9.22
C ALA A 29 -9.37 18.60 -9.27
N ASN A 30 -8.43 18.62 -8.34
CA ASN A 30 -7.29 19.51 -8.36
C ASN A 30 -6.04 18.70 -8.65
N SER A 31 -5.16 19.22 -9.49
CA SER A 31 -3.84 18.71 -9.87
C SER A 31 -2.85 18.48 -8.71
N ARG A 32 -3.33 18.43 -7.47
CA ARG A 32 -2.56 18.26 -6.24
C ARG A 32 -2.59 16.83 -5.70
N TRP A 33 -3.49 15.98 -6.21
CA TRP A 33 -3.63 14.59 -5.82
C TRP A 33 -2.80 13.70 -6.74
N SER A 34 -1.99 12.87 -6.15
CA SER A 34 -1.35 11.75 -6.84
C SER A 34 -1.96 10.46 -6.33
N ASP A 35 -2.68 9.76 -7.19
CA ASP A 35 -3.33 8.48 -6.89
C ASP A 35 -2.47 7.35 -7.43
N MET A 36 -2.12 6.39 -6.59
CA MET A 36 -1.36 5.19 -6.95
C MET A 36 -2.05 3.95 -6.43
N SER A 37 -2.17 2.96 -7.29
CA SER A 37 -2.64 1.65 -6.87
C SER A 37 -1.56 0.89 -6.07
N PRO A 38 -1.93 -0.06 -5.19
CA PRO A 38 -0.95 -0.87 -4.46
C PRO A 38 0.03 -1.62 -5.37
N VAL A 39 -0.42 -2.01 -6.56
CA VAL A 39 0.44 -2.70 -7.54
C VAL A 39 1.48 -1.74 -8.12
N GLU A 40 1.08 -0.53 -8.48
CA GLU A 40 2.01 0.50 -8.95
C GLU A 40 3.07 0.80 -7.89
N LEU A 41 2.67 0.98 -6.62
CA LEU A 41 3.60 1.24 -5.52
C LEU A 41 4.67 0.16 -5.36
N VAL A 42 4.30 -1.12 -5.43
CA VAL A 42 5.28 -2.22 -5.27
C VAL A 42 6.13 -2.44 -6.50
N THR A 43 5.72 -1.95 -7.68
CA THR A 43 6.49 -2.05 -8.93
C THR A 43 7.46 -0.87 -9.12
N VAL A 44 7.39 0.16 -8.28
CA VAL A 44 8.36 1.26 -8.32
C VAL A 44 9.76 0.74 -8.03
N GLY A 45 10.67 0.95 -8.99
CA GLY A 45 12.07 0.51 -8.85
C GLY A 45 12.74 1.18 -7.66
N GLY A 46 13.40 0.38 -6.83
CA GLY A 46 14.12 0.86 -5.63
C GLY A 46 13.25 1.04 -4.38
N ALA A 47 11.93 1.06 -4.48
CA ALA A 47 11.05 1.20 -3.33
C ALA A 47 10.92 -0.08 -2.49
N ASN A 48 11.30 -1.25 -3.04
CA ASN A 48 11.22 -2.55 -2.36
C ASN A 48 9.84 -2.85 -1.75
N GLY A 49 8.76 -2.40 -2.41
CA GLY A 49 7.39 -2.55 -1.93
C GLY A 49 6.99 -1.62 -0.79
N ASP A 50 7.86 -0.70 -0.39
CA ASP A 50 7.57 0.28 0.65
C ASP A 50 6.77 1.46 0.10
N LEU A 51 5.68 1.79 0.81
CA LEU A 51 4.76 2.85 0.46
C LEU A 51 5.45 4.22 0.37
N TYR A 52 6.20 4.60 1.39
CA TYR A 52 6.80 5.93 1.47
C TYR A 52 7.95 6.10 0.48
N GLN A 53 8.74 5.05 0.28
CA GLN A 53 9.80 5.08 -0.73
C GLN A 53 9.24 5.17 -2.16
N ALA A 54 8.12 4.50 -2.43
CA ALA A 54 7.44 4.65 -3.70
C ALA A 54 6.91 6.07 -3.90
N LEU A 55 6.31 6.68 -2.87
CA LEU A 55 5.82 8.05 -2.93
C LEU A 55 6.93 9.10 -3.12
N GLN A 56 8.16 8.81 -2.70
CA GLN A 56 9.33 9.70 -2.93
C GLN A 56 9.69 9.86 -4.41
N THR A 57 9.14 9.05 -5.30
CA THR A 57 9.33 9.19 -6.75
C THR A 57 8.34 10.15 -7.39
N LEU A 58 7.34 10.60 -6.66
CA LEU A 58 6.33 11.51 -7.19
C LEU A 58 6.85 12.95 -7.33
N PRO A 59 6.33 13.72 -8.27
CA PRO A 59 6.67 15.13 -8.40
C PRO A 59 6.34 15.94 -7.13
N GLY A 60 7.30 16.72 -6.66
CA GLY A 60 7.14 17.54 -5.46
C GLY A 60 7.51 16.84 -4.16
N THR A 61 7.88 15.58 -4.22
CA THR A 61 8.47 14.87 -3.08
C THR A 61 9.99 14.94 -3.12
N GLN A 62 10.63 14.76 -1.99
CA GLN A 62 12.08 14.83 -1.85
C GLN A 62 12.60 13.71 -0.96
N VAL A 63 13.82 13.31 -1.21
CA VAL A 63 14.59 12.37 -0.39
C VAL A 63 15.64 13.16 0.38
N GLN A 64 15.68 13.01 1.70
CA GLN A 64 16.68 13.62 2.55
C GLN A 64 17.68 12.58 3.04
N GLY A 65 18.82 12.49 2.38
CA GLY A 65 19.86 11.53 2.72
C GLY A 65 19.31 10.10 2.77
N GLU A 66 19.62 9.39 3.85
CA GLU A 66 19.17 8.01 4.08
C GLU A 66 17.98 7.92 5.06
N SER A 67 17.27 9.02 5.31
CA SER A 67 16.20 9.02 6.34
C SER A 67 15.02 8.10 5.97
N GLY A 68 14.75 7.92 4.68
CA GLY A 68 13.61 7.13 4.19
C GLY A 68 12.23 7.74 4.45
N ARG A 69 12.18 8.90 5.10
CA ARG A 69 10.95 9.61 5.41
C ARG A 69 10.48 10.46 4.24
N LEU A 70 9.17 10.60 4.08
CA LEU A 70 8.56 11.36 3.01
C LEU A 70 8.62 12.87 3.33
N LEU A 71 9.30 13.62 2.47
CA LEU A 71 9.32 15.07 2.49
C LEU A 71 8.59 15.60 1.26
N VAL A 72 7.74 16.59 1.44
CA VAL A 72 6.92 17.14 0.37
C VAL A 72 7.08 18.65 0.31
N ARG A 73 7.35 19.17 -0.88
CA ARG A 73 7.46 20.62 -1.17
C ARG A 73 8.39 21.39 -0.24
N GLY A 74 9.48 20.78 0.19
CA GLY A 74 10.45 21.40 1.07
C GLY A 74 10.07 21.42 2.55
N GLY A 75 8.92 20.86 2.92
CA GLY A 75 8.54 20.66 4.31
C GLY A 75 9.25 19.49 4.96
N SER A 76 9.28 19.45 6.28
CA SER A 76 9.82 18.32 7.04
C SER A 76 8.88 17.12 6.99
N SER A 77 9.39 15.94 7.36
CA SER A 77 8.57 14.73 7.43
C SER A 77 7.43 14.82 8.44
N ASP A 78 7.59 15.64 9.46
CA ASP A 78 6.60 15.83 10.52
C ASP A 78 5.45 16.76 10.10
N GLU A 79 5.62 17.49 8.99
CA GLU A 79 4.60 18.32 8.36
C GLU A 79 3.72 17.53 7.37
N THR A 80 4.11 16.30 7.07
CA THR A 80 3.34 15.36 6.24
C THR A 80 2.59 14.40 7.16
N GLN A 81 1.27 14.56 7.23
CA GLN A 81 0.44 13.76 8.14
C GLN A 81 -0.14 12.54 7.45
N THR A 82 -0.12 11.41 8.15
CA THR A 82 -0.70 10.14 7.67
C THR A 82 -1.99 9.83 8.42
N TYR A 83 -3.03 9.51 7.68
CA TYR A 83 -4.31 9.08 8.20
C TYR A 83 -4.67 7.70 7.66
N ILE A 84 -5.16 6.80 8.51
CA ILE A 84 -5.65 5.48 8.10
C ILE A 84 -7.13 5.38 8.48
N ASP A 85 -8.00 5.19 7.48
CA ASP A 85 -9.46 5.18 7.65
C ASP A 85 -9.97 6.39 8.48
N GLY A 86 -9.38 7.57 8.27
CA GLY A 86 -9.70 8.81 8.98
C GLY A 86 -9.04 8.97 10.35
N MET A 87 -8.29 7.98 10.85
CA MET A 87 -7.56 8.08 12.11
C MET A 87 -6.14 8.60 11.88
N HIS A 88 -5.73 9.61 12.64
CA HIS A 88 -4.37 10.13 12.58
C HIS A 88 -3.33 9.14 13.12
N VAL A 89 -2.28 8.90 12.35
CA VAL A 89 -1.17 8.00 12.72
C VAL A 89 0.06 8.83 13.07
N LEU A 90 0.36 8.93 14.36
CA LEU A 90 1.45 9.75 14.87
C LEU A 90 2.85 9.28 14.41
N ASN A 91 3.04 7.97 14.28
CA ASN A 91 4.32 7.41 13.84
C ASN A 91 4.10 6.32 12.79
N PRO A 92 4.02 6.69 11.52
CA PRO A 92 3.80 5.74 10.43
C PRO A 92 5.07 5.02 9.97
N TYR A 93 6.23 5.35 10.53
CA TYR A 93 7.53 4.81 10.13
C TYR A 93 8.07 3.78 11.12
N THR A 94 8.90 2.88 10.63
CA THR A 94 9.75 2.02 11.45
C THR A 94 10.92 2.82 12.05
N ALA A 95 11.60 2.22 13.02
CA ALA A 95 12.83 2.81 13.52
C ALA A 95 13.91 2.85 12.41
N THR A 96 14.72 3.90 12.43
CA THR A 96 15.89 4.02 11.56
C THR A 96 17.10 3.38 12.21
N GLY A 97 17.86 2.61 11.43
CA GLY A 97 19.19 2.12 11.84
C GLY A 97 20.29 2.78 10.99
N ILE A 98 21.53 2.54 11.34
CA ILE A 98 22.68 2.96 10.54
C ILE A 98 22.59 2.24 9.19
N ASN A 99 22.64 3.00 8.07
CA ASN A 99 22.48 2.50 6.70
C ASN A 99 21.14 1.77 6.44
N SER A 100 20.14 1.98 7.31
CA SER A 100 18.81 1.43 7.13
C SER A 100 17.78 2.57 7.15
N PRO A 101 17.27 3.00 5.99
CA PRO A 101 16.27 4.06 5.93
C PRO A 101 14.98 3.62 6.61
N ALA A 102 14.25 4.58 7.18
CA ALA A 102 12.92 4.32 7.72
C ALA A 102 12.00 3.79 6.62
N ARG A 103 11.15 2.84 6.98
CA ARG A 103 10.14 2.26 6.11
C ARG A 103 8.75 2.44 6.70
N GLY A 104 7.73 2.25 5.89
CA GLY A 104 6.37 2.21 6.39
C GLY A 104 6.13 1.03 7.33
N ARG A 105 5.42 1.29 8.43
CA ARG A 105 5.04 0.25 9.39
C ARG A 105 3.96 -0.67 8.87
N TYR A 106 3.18 -0.21 7.90
CA TYR A 106 2.02 -0.91 7.38
C TYR A 106 2.30 -1.45 5.98
N SER A 107 1.88 -2.67 5.72
CA SER A 107 2.01 -3.28 4.40
C SER A 107 1.21 -2.48 3.36
N THR A 108 1.83 -2.18 2.23
CA THR A 108 1.20 -1.49 1.09
C THR A 108 -0.07 -2.22 0.61
N PHE A 109 -0.10 -3.55 0.71
CA PHE A 109 -1.25 -4.37 0.31
C PHE A 109 -2.47 -4.26 1.24
N MET A 110 -2.32 -3.63 2.38
CA MET A 110 -3.41 -3.37 3.33
C MET A 110 -4.41 -2.34 2.78
N PHE A 111 -3.92 -1.45 1.91
CA PHE A 111 -4.68 -0.32 1.39
C PHE A 111 -5.36 -0.63 0.06
N SER A 112 -6.48 0.05 -0.20
CA SER A 112 -7.24 -0.03 -1.46
C SER A 112 -6.59 0.80 -2.57
N GLY A 113 -5.98 1.91 -2.17
CA GLY A 113 -5.25 2.87 -2.98
C GLY A 113 -4.50 3.83 -2.07
N VAL A 114 -3.64 4.63 -2.64
CA VAL A 114 -2.86 5.62 -1.93
C VAL A 114 -2.98 6.95 -2.65
N ASN A 115 -3.50 7.93 -1.94
CA ASN A 115 -3.64 9.29 -2.42
C ASN A 115 -2.68 10.19 -1.65
N LEU A 116 -1.78 10.86 -2.33
CA LEU A 116 -0.94 11.89 -1.72
C LEU A 116 -1.48 13.26 -2.13
N GLU A 117 -1.91 14.04 -1.15
CA GLU A 117 -2.25 15.44 -1.38
C GLU A 117 -1.10 16.35 -0.96
N SER A 118 -0.49 17.00 -1.92
CA SER A 118 0.63 17.88 -1.72
C SER A 118 0.20 19.36 -1.73
N GLY A 119 0.22 19.98 -0.53
CA GLY A 119 0.01 21.41 -0.34
C GLY A 119 -1.45 21.85 -0.27
N GLY A 120 -1.92 22.13 0.92
CA GLY A 120 -3.26 22.59 1.24
C GLY A 120 -4.21 21.45 1.56
N ALA A 121 -3.96 20.77 2.68
CA ALA A 121 -4.84 19.73 3.18
C ALA A 121 -6.27 20.26 3.42
N PRO A 122 -7.32 19.46 3.13
CA PRO A 122 -8.67 19.77 3.56
C PRO A 122 -8.75 19.97 5.08
N LEU A 123 -9.70 20.79 5.52
CA LEU A 123 -9.88 21.15 6.93
C LEU A 123 -10.14 19.96 7.86
N GLU A 124 -10.51 18.81 7.29
CA GLU A 124 -10.71 17.56 8.04
C GLU A 124 -9.41 16.91 8.52
N TYR A 125 -8.27 17.28 7.89
CA TYR A 125 -6.94 16.79 8.25
C TYR A 125 -6.16 17.91 8.97
N GLY A 126 -6.07 17.79 10.30
CA GLY A 126 -5.31 18.73 11.12
C GLY A 126 -3.79 18.58 10.93
N ASP A 127 -3.04 19.61 11.27
CA ASP A 127 -1.57 19.64 11.35
C ASP A 127 -0.79 19.28 10.08
N ALA A 128 -1.46 19.13 8.95
CA ALA A 128 -0.87 18.81 7.66
C ALA A 128 -0.41 20.10 6.94
N LEU A 129 0.80 20.58 7.27
CA LEU A 129 1.35 21.82 6.71
C LEU A 129 1.91 21.63 5.29
N SER A 130 2.52 20.49 5.04
CA SER A 130 3.20 20.18 3.78
C SER A 130 2.35 19.26 2.89
N ALA A 131 1.90 18.13 3.44
CA ALA A 131 1.08 17.16 2.73
C ALA A 131 0.21 16.34 3.67
N VAL A 132 -0.83 15.70 3.12
CA VAL A 132 -1.60 14.68 3.80
C VAL A 132 -1.63 13.40 2.97
N LEU A 133 -1.52 12.27 3.65
CA LEU A 133 -1.57 10.93 3.11
C LEU A 133 -2.77 10.19 3.70
N PRO A 134 -3.96 10.33 3.13
CA PRO A 134 -5.12 9.55 3.52
C PRO A 134 -5.02 8.15 2.91
N LEU A 135 -4.95 7.15 3.77
CA LEU A 135 -4.88 5.75 3.43
C LEU A 135 -6.21 5.08 3.77
N GLU A 136 -6.84 4.46 2.79
CA GLU A 136 -8.06 3.69 3.01
C GLU A 136 -7.72 2.19 2.99
N THR A 137 -8.05 1.49 4.08
CA THR A 137 -7.87 0.05 4.11
C THR A 137 -8.93 -0.65 3.26
N LYS A 138 -8.59 -1.80 2.70
CA LYS A 138 -9.53 -2.60 1.89
C LYS A 138 -10.73 -3.03 2.73
N ASP A 139 -11.92 -2.87 2.20
CA ASP A 139 -13.16 -3.21 2.90
C ASP A 139 -13.38 -4.73 2.98
N LYS A 140 -13.15 -5.43 1.88
CA LYS A 140 -13.28 -6.90 1.80
C LYS A 140 -12.33 -7.46 0.77
N SER A 141 -11.74 -8.61 1.05
CA SER A 141 -11.08 -9.40 0.02
C SER A 141 -12.02 -10.50 -0.45
N PRO A 142 -12.41 -10.50 -1.73
CA PRO A 142 -13.36 -11.51 -2.24
C PRO A 142 -12.73 -12.89 -2.41
N ILE A 143 -11.41 -12.98 -2.41
CA ILE A 143 -10.67 -14.22 -2.67
C ILE A 143 -9.59 -14.49 -1.62
N ASN A 144 -9.32 -15.78 -1.42
CA ASN A 144 -8.15 -16.20 -0.64
C ASN A 144 -6.89 -15.87 -1.43
N LYS A 145 -5.90 -15.33 -0.74
CA LYS A 145 -4.59 -14.99 -1.30
C LYS A 145 -3.49 -15.51 -0.39
N LEU A 146 -2.43 -15.99 -0.98
CA LEU A 146 -1.19 -16.30 -0.30
C LEU A 146 -0.06 -15.67 -1.10
N GLY A 147 0.85 -14.97 -0.43
CA GLY A 147 2.01 -14.36 -1.02
C GLY A 147 3.24 -14.67 -0.19
N ILE A 148 4.34 -14.92 -0.87
CA ILE A 148 5.66 -15.09 -0.28
C ILE A 148 6.59 -14.13 -1.02
N ASN A 149 7.42 -13.41 -0.28
CA ASN A 149 8.48 -12.59 -0.83
C ASN A 149 9.82 -13.05 -0.29
N ALA A 150 10.85 -12.92 -1.09
CA ALA A 150 12.22 -13.15 -0.69
C ALA A 150 13.11 -12.09 -1.32
N SER A 151 14.02 -11.55 -0.54
CA SER A 151 15.01 -10.57 -0.96
C SER A 151 16.38 -10.93 -0.38
N THR A 152 17.43 -10.24 -0.83
CA THR A 152 18.79 -10.45 -0.31
C THR A 152 18.94 -10.06 1.16
N VAL A 153 17.99 -9.32 1.71
CA VAL A 153 18.02 -8.80 3.08
C VAL A 153 16.92 -9.40 3.97
N GLY A 154 16.13 -10.35 3.45
CA GLY A 154 15.08 -10.95 4.27
C GLY A 154 14.04 -11.73 3.47
N PHE A 155 13.08 -12.24 4.19
CA PHE A 155 11.95 -12.96 3.61
C PHE A 155 10.67 -12.58 4.34
N GLY A 156 9.55 -12.71 3.65
CA GLY A 156 8.26 -12.45 4.22
C GLY A 156 7.17 -13.28 3.58
N GLY A 157 6.04 -13.24 4.17
CA GLY A 157 4.87 -13.91 3.64
C GLY A 157 3.60 -13.39 4.28
N GLY A 158 2.53 -13.53 3.56
CA GLY A 158 1.24 -13.10 4.05
C GLY A 158 0.11 -13.81 3.34
N GLY A 159 -1.01 -13.85 3.99
CA GLY A 159 -2.19 -14.45 3.42
C GLY A 159 -3.45 -13.71 3.80
N THR A 160 -4.44 -13.85 2.95
CA THR A 160 -5.81 -13.40 3.21
C THR A 160 -6.75 -14.58 3.10
N ARG A 161 -7.53 -14.80 4.13
CA ARG A 161 -8.63 -15.75 4.11
C ARG A 161 -9.95 -14.99 4.06
N ALA A 162 -10.69 -15.22 2.99
CA ALA A 162 -12.03 -14.68 2.82
C ALA A 162 -13.06 -15.67 3.39
N PHE A 163 -14.13 -15.15 3.97
CA PHE A 163 -15.31 -15.87 4.42
C PHE A 163 -16.57 -15.08 4.06
N ASP A 164 -17.75 -15.64 4.21
CA ASP A 164 -19.00 -15.07 3.67
C ASP A 164 -19.22 -13.60 4.08
N LYS A 165 -18.96 -13.28 5.34
CA LYS A 165 -19.23 -11.94 5.89
C LYS A 165 -17.95 -11.14 6.19
N GLY A 166 -16.78 -11.57 5.72
CA GLY A 166 -15.57 -10.81 6.02
C GLY A 166 -14.29 -11.42 5.47
N SER A 167 -13.17 -10.93 5.99
CA SER A 167 -11.84 -11.45 5.65
C SER A 167 -10.83 -11.19 6.76
N LEU A 168 -9.86 -12.09 6.87
CA LEU A 168 -8.69 -11.94 7.72
C LEU A 168 -7.45 -11.92 6.85
N SER A 169 -6.63 -10.90 6.99
CA SER A 169 -5.32 -10.79 6.34
C SER A 169 -4.23 -10.74 7.41
N VAL A 170 -3.15 -11.49 7.19
CA VAL A 170 -1.97 -11.49 8.07
C VAL A 170 -0.75 -11.41 7.18
N ASN A 171 0.21 -10.55 7.53
CA ASN A 171 1.52 -10.46 6.89
C ASN A 171 2.60 -10.49 7.97
N LEU A 172 3.70 -11.17 7.66
CA LEU A 172 4.89 -11.26 8.49
C LEU A 172 6.11 -11.07 7.59
N ASP A 173 6.99 -10.18 7.98
CA ASP A 173 8.23 -9.90 7.26
C ASP A 173 9.40 -9.94 8.25
N TYR A 174 10.47 -10.63 7.87
CA TYR A 174 11.71 -10.72 8.60
C TYR A 174 12.84 -10.17 7.74
N GLN A 175 13.59 -9.24 8.29
CA GLN A 175 14.77 -8.65 7.66
C GLN A 175 16.00 -8.92 8.52
N ASP A 176 17.08 -9.34 7.86
CA ASP A 176 18.36 -9.63 8.49
C ASP A 176 19.49 -9.17 7.56
N LEU A 177 20.22 -8.16 7.99
CA LEU A 177 21.34 -7.62 7.22
C LEU A 177 22.60 -8.48 7.32
N CYS A 178 22.61 -9.53 8.13
CA CYS A 178 23.76 -10.43 8.29
C CYS A 178 24.16 -11.08 6.93
N VAL A 179 23.18 -11.51 6.14
CA VAL A 179 23.41 -12.09 4.82
C VAL A 179 24.02 -11.07 3.85
N TYR A 180 23.50 -9.85 3.90
CA TYR A 180 24.02 -8.75 3.08
C TYR A 180 25.45 -8.38 3.47
N ASP A 181 25.72 -8.29 4.76
CA ASP A 181 27.06 -7.96 5.29
C ASP A 181 28.09 -9.03 4.94
N HIS A 182 27.70 -10.31 4.97
CA HIS A 182 28.55 -11.42 4.58
C HIS A 182 28.89 -11.40 3.07
N ILE A 183 27.95 -11.01 2.22
CA ILE A 183 28.15 -10.94 0.75
C ILE A 183 28.98 -9.69 0.38
N TYR A 184 28.76 -8.58 1.05
CA TYR A 184 29.38 -7.29 0.77
C TYR A 184 30.37 -6.85 1.87
N SER A 185 31.07 -7.80 2.47
CA SER A 185 32.04 -7.59 3.54
C SER A 185 33.05 -6.50 3.14
N GLY A 186 33.18 -5.49 4.01
CA GLY A 186 34.16 -4.39 3.85
C GLY A 186 33.56 -2.99 3.74
N ARG A 187 32.25 -2.82 3.77
CA ARG A 187 31.62 -1.48 3.76
C ARG A 187 31.22 -0.97 5.14
N THR A 188 30.93 -1.85 6.06
CA THR A 188 30.52 -1.49 7.42
C THR A 188 30.90 -2.61 8.38
N ASP A 189 31.63 -2.24 9.44
CA ASP A 189 32.01 -3.17 10.50
C ASP A 189 30.93 -3.09 11.58
N PHE A 190 29.87 -3.91 11.43
CA PHE A 190 28.82 -4.00 12.46
C PHE A 190 29.20 -5.11 13.46
N GLU A 191 29.26 -4.77 14.74
CA GLU A 191 29.35 -5.78 15.80
C GLU A 191 28.11 -6.68 15.81
N ASP A 192 26.90 -6.09 15.59
CA ASP A 192 25.64 -6.79 15.46
C ASP A 192 24.84 -6.26 14.26
N PRO A 193 24.64 -7.06 13.20
CA PRO A 193 23.81 -6.67 12.05
C PRO A 193 22.37 -6.40 12.47
N TYR A 194 21.77 -5.39 11.85
CA TYR A 194 20.38 -5.02 12.10
C TYR A 194 19.42 -6.17 11.74
N ARG A 195 18.56 -6.52 12.68
CA ARG A 195 17.47 -7.49 12.49
C ARG A 195 16.15 -6.84 12.84
N MET A 196 15.15 -7.07 12.02
CA MET A 196 13.81 -6.55 12.23
C MET A 196 12.77 -7.60 11.85
N MET A 197 11.78 -7.77 12.71
CA MET A 197 10.58 -8.54 12.40
C MET A 197 9.38 -7.60 12.45
N THR A 198 8.63 -7.55 11.38
CA THR A 198 7.39 -6.79 11.30
C THR A 198 6.21 -7.71 11.01
N GLY A 199 5.10 -7.43 11.64
CA GLY A 199 3.87 -8.17 11.42
C GLY A 199 2.69 -7.23 11.34
N SER A 200 1.73 -7.53 10.49
CA SER A 200 0.46 -6.83 10.43
C SER A 200 -0.69 -7.80 10.31
N ALA A 201 -1.79 -7.47 10.98
CA ALA A 201 -3.02 -8.22 10.90
C ALA A 201 -4.18 -7.27 10.61
N GLN A 202 -5.09 -7.69 9.75
CA GLN A 202 -6.30 -6.93 9.46
C GLN A 202 -7.51 -7.86 9.41
N PHE A 203 -8.46 -7.60 10.27
CA PHE A 203 -9.75 -8.28 10.32
C PHE A 203 -10.86 -7.35 9.85
N ARG A 204 -11.73 -7.83 8.97
CA ARG A 204 -12.88 -7.10 8.42
C ARG A 204 -14.11 -7.95 8.54
N TYR A 205 -15.18 -7.36 9.01
CA TYR A 205 -16.44 -8.07 9.20
C TYR A 205 -17.63 -7.20 8.85
N HIS A 206 -18.51 -7.72 7.99
CA HIS A 206 -19.76 -7.09 7.57
C HIS A 206 -20.92 -7.91 8.16
N PRO A 207 -21.49 -7.52 9.29
CA PRO A 207 -22.71 -8.18 9.78
C PRO A 207 -23.87 -7.98 8.81
N ASP A 208 -23.98 -6.76 8.26
CA ASP A 208 -25.00 -6.29 7.32
C ASP A 208 -24.33 -5.53 6.18
N ASP A 209 -25.08 -5.22 5.11
CA ASP A 209 -24.58 -4.43 3.96
C ASP A 209 -24.23 -2.97 4.32
N ALA A 210 -24.77 -2.45 5.42
CA ALA A 210 -24.56 -1.08 5.88
C ALA A 210 -23.44 -0.93 6.92
N THR A 211 -23.01 -2.03 7.57
CA THR A 211 -22.07 -1.98 8.69
C THR A 211 -20.79 -2.70 8.38
N LEU A 212 -19.67 -2.05 8.64
CA LEU A 212 -18.33 -2.62 8.47
C LEU A 212 -17.51 -2.41 9.74
N PHE A 213 -17.04 -3.50 10.32
CA PHE A 213 -16.06 -3.49 11.40
C PHE A 213 -14.66 -3.78 10.81
N LYS A 214 -13.69 -2.91 11.11
CA LYS A 214 -12.28 -3.08 10.77
C LYS A 214 -11.45 -3.07 12.04
N ILE A 215 -10.58 -4.06 12.19
CA ILE A 215 -9.58 -4.12 13.25
C ILE A 215 -8.26 -4.39 12.57
N TYR A 216 -7.25 -3.59 12.86
CA TYR A 216 -5.92 -3.75 12.30
C TYR A 216 -4.82 -3.32 13.29
N GLY A 217 -3.63 -3.93 13.14
CA GLY A 217 -2.46 -3.66 13.98
C GLY A 217 -1.19 -4.22 13.35
#